data_819457400fc4e96749855a9b6c9aaca9
#
_entry.id   819457400fc4e96749855a9b6c9aaca9
#
_cell.length_a   1.000
_cell.length_b   1.000
_cell.length_c   1.000
_cell.angle_alpha   90.00
_cell.angle_beta   90.00
_cell.angle_gamma   90.00
#
_symmetry.space_group_name_H-M   'P 1'
#
loop_
_entity.id
_entity.type
_entity.pdbx_description
1 polymer ?
#
loop_
_entity_poly.entity_id
_entity_poly.type
_entity_poly.pdbx_seq_one_letter_code
_entity_poly.pdbx_strand_id
1 'polypeptide(L)'
;MVEGSQIDWAGHSNDYDKTISETVDFDTAVKAALDFAEKDGHTLVVATADHECGALSLLKNDESPKEIKPAFDSDYHSGIMVPVYSYGPGSDALMGTYDNTDIARTLIKYLRR
;
A
#
# COMPACT_ATOMS: atom_id res chain seq x y z
N MET A 1 -7.78 12.28 1.28
CA MET A 1 -6.53 11.53 1.02
C MET A 1 -5.76 11.45 2.33
N VAL A 2 -5.26 10.27 2.66
CA VAL A 2 -4.43 9.99 3.85
C VAL A 2 -3.14 9.36 3.35
N GLU A 3 -2.00 9.77 3.88
CA GLU A 3 -0.68 9.33 3.44
C GLU A 3 0.09 8.69 4.61
N GLY A 4 0.67 7.51 4.37
CA GLY A 4 1.58 6.82 5.29
C GLY A 4 3.05 7.10 4.94
N SER A 5 3.46 8.38 4.89
CA SER A 5 4.78 8.83 4.42
C SER A 5 5.97 8.25 5.18
N GLN A 6 5.78 7.86 6.44
CA GLN A 6 6.86 7.32 7.26
C GLN A 6 7.30 5.92 6.84
N ILE A 7 6.46 5.18 6.09
CA ILE A 7 6.82 3.87 5.53
C ILE A 7 7.97 4.04 4.53
N ASP A 8 7.84 5.02 3.64
CA ASP A 8 8.87 5.36 2.66
C ASP A 8 10.19 5.81 3.34
N TRP A 9 10.10 6.70 4.31
CA TRP A 9 11.28 7.18 5.05
C TRP A 9 12.00 6.05 5.79
N ALA A 10 11.26 5.08 6.32
CA ALA A 10 11.84 3.89 6.93
C ALA A 10 12.52 2.98 5.88
N GLY A 11 11.93 2.86 4.69
CA GLY A 11 12.52 2.16 3.54
C GLY A 11 13.87 2.77 3.11
N HIS A 12 13.94 4.10 2.98
CA HIS A 12 15.18 4.82 2.67
C HIS A 12 16.27 4.62 3.72
N SER A 13 15.89 4.41 4.98
CA SER A 13 16.82 4.14 6.08
C SER A 13 17.16 2.66 6.23
N ASN A 14 16.56 1.78 5.45
CA ASN A 14 16.62 0.32 5.58
C ASN A 14 16.26 -0.15 7.02
N ASP A 15 15.34 0.58 7.66
CA ASP A 15 14.86 0.31 9.01
C ASP A 15 13.64 -0.60 8.95
N TYR A 16 13.88 -1.89 9.14
CA TYR A 16 12.84 -2.92 9.04
C TYR A 16 11.77 -2.77 10.13
N ASP A 17 12.17 -2.55 11.36
CA ASP A 17 11.23 -2.47 12.50
C ASP A 17 10.32 -1.25 12.33
N LYS A 18 10.87 -0.13 11.90
CA LYS A 18 10.11 1.07 11.61
C LYS A 18 9.19 0.86 10.39
N THR A 19 9.69 0.24 9.31
CA THR A 19 8.86 -0.07 8.13
C THR A 19 7.63 -0.90 8.52
N ILE A 20 7.81 -1.93 9.35
CA ILE A 20 6.70 -2.76 9.85
C ILE A 20 5.74 -1.96 10.72
N SER A 21 6.25 -1.21 11.71
CA SER A 21 5.40 -0.46 12.64
C SER A 21 4.57 0.60 11.93
N GLU A 22 5.15 1.33 11.00
CA GLU A 22 4.44 2.35 10.21
C GLU A 22 3.42 1.74 9.24
N THR A 23 3.73 0.56 8.66
CA THR A 23 2.78 -0.18 7.82
C THR A 23 1.57 -0.65 8.64
N VAL A 24 1.77 -1.17 9.83
CA VAL A 24 0.69 -1.61 10.73
C VAL A 24 -0.15 -0.42 11.22
N ASP A 25 0.48 0.72 11.48
CA ASP A 25 -0.23 1.94 11.85
C ASP A 25 -1.09 2.46 10.68
N PHE A 26 -0.55 2.45 9.46
CA PHE A 26 -1.32 2.80 8.27
C PHE A 26 -2.49 1.83 8.00
N ASP A 27 -2.30 0.54 8.23
CA ASP A 27 -3.39 -0.47 8.13
C ASP A 27 -4.55 -0.14 9.07
N THR A 28 -4.26 0.41 10.26
CA THR A 28 -5.28 0.89 11.20
C THR A 28 -6.09 2.06 10.61
N ALA A 29 -5.45 2.97 9.90
CA ALA A 29 -6.13 4.06 9.19
C ALA A 29 -6.98 3.55 8.03
N VAL A 30 -6.47 2.57 7.26
CA VAL A 30 -7.23 1.89 6.19
C VAL A 30 -8.46 1.20 6.77
N LYS A 31 -8.31 0.50 7.91
CA LYS A 31 -9.45 -0.13 8.59
C LYS A 31 -10.54 0.89 8.95
N ALA A 32 -10.17 2.04 9.47
CA ALA A 32 -11.15 3.09 9.82
C ALA A 32 -11.93 3.57 8.58
N ALA A 33 -11.24 3.70 7.43
CA ALA A 33 -11.87 4.06 6.16
C ALA A 33 -12.82 2.96 5.65
N LEU A 34 -12.43 1.68 5.78
CA LEU A 34 -13.27 0.54 5.42
C LEU A 34 -14.51 0.45 6.32
N ASP A 35 -14.37 0.62 7.63
CA ASP A 35 -15.49 0.62 8.58
C ASP A 35 -16.50 1.75 8.28
N PHE A 36 -16.00 2.90 7.83
CA PHE A 36 -16.86 3.99 7.36
C PHE A 36 -17.58 3.63 6.06
N ALA A 37 -16.85 3.14 5.05
CA ALA A 37 -17.39 2.80 3.74
C ALA A 37 -18.46 1.70 3.82
N GLU A 38 -18.25 0.71 4.68
CA GLU A 38 -19.21 -0.37 4.93
C GLU A 38 -20.54 0.17 5.47
N LYS A 39 -20.49 1.10 6.43
CA LYS A 39 -21.70 1.72 7.01
C LYS A 39 -22.39 2.67 6.06
N ASP A 40 -21.61 3.44 5.30
CA ASP A 40 -22.11 4.45 4.38
C ASP A 40 -22.70 3.83 3.11
N GLY A 41 -22.09 2.76 2.58
CA GLY A 41 -22.53 2.05 1.38
C GLY A 41 -22.35 2.83 0.06
N HIS A 42 -21.85 4.06 0.10
CA HIS A 42 -21.66 4.95 -1.06
C HIS A 42 -20.21 5.39 -1.24
N THR A 43 -19.32 4.98 -0.35
CA THR A 43 -17.91 5.37 -0.35
C THR A 43 -17.05 4.31 -1.04
N LEU A 44 -16.24 4.74 -2.02
CA LEU A 44 -15.15 3.95 -2.59
C LEU A 44 -13.86 4.24 -1.80
N VAL A 45 -13.27 3.20 -1.24
CA VAL A 45 -11.93 3.24 -0.62
C VAL A 45 -10.92 2.66 -1.60
N VAL A 46 -9.80 3.36 -1.79
CA VAL A 46 -8.66 2.88 -2.58
C VAL A 46 -7.41 3.05 -1.74
N ALA A 47 -6.66 1.96 -1.54
CA ALA A 47 -5.36 1.97 -0.88
C ALA A 47 -4.29 1.46 -1.86
N THR A 48 -3.23 2.24 -2.04
CA THR A 48 -2.12 1.92 -2.94
C THR A 48 -0.86 2.64 -2.48
N ALA A 49 0.26 2.32 -3.07
CA ALA A 49 1.48 3.11 -2.99
C ALA A 49 1.74 3.83 -4.32
N ASP A 50 2.52 4.87 -4.31
CA ASP A 50 3.05 5.55 -5.50
C ASP A 50 4.28 4.84 -6.05
N HIS A 51 5.08 4.19 -5.18
CA HIS A 51 6.24 3.34 -5.51
C HIS A 51 6.56 2.36 -4.37
N GLU A 52 7.52 1.52 -4.60
CA GLU A 52 8.20 0.69 -3.60
C GLU A 52 9.46 1.43 -3.11
N CYS A 53 9.91 1.14 -1.90
CA CYS A 53 11.14 1.72 -1.34
C CYS A 53 12.01 0.67 -0.66
N GLY A 54 13.34 0.72 -0.89
CA GLY A 54 14.34 -0.12 -0.26
C GLY A 54 14.54 -1.49 -0.91
N ALA A 55 13.72 -1.87 -1.90
CA ALA A 55 13.68 -3.22 -2.47
C ALA A 55 13.57 -4.30 -1.37
N LEU A 56 12.70 -4.06 -0.36
CA LEU A 56 12.54 -4.93 0.80
C LEU A 56 12.04 -6.31 0.38
N SER A 57 12.80 -7.32 0.75
CA SER A 57 12.46 -8.73 0.59
C SER A 57 12.33 -9.43 1.94
N LEU A 58 11.36 -10.32 2.06
CA LEU A 58 11.15 -11.15 3.24
C LEU A 58 11.68 -12.56 2.93
N LEU A 59 12.85 -12.86 3.46
CA LEU A 59 13.55 -14.11 3.18
C LEU A 59 13.29 -15.14 4.29
N LYS A 60 13.44 -16.41 3.93
CA LYS A 60 13.48 -17.51 4.91
C LYS A 60 14.71 -17.32 5.82
N ASN A 61 14.51 -17.44 7.12
CA ASN A 61 15.59 -17.46 8.08
C ASN A 61 15.97 -18.91 8.38
N ASP A 62 17.11 -19.39 7.86
CA ASP A 62 17.56 -20.78 8.07
C ASP A 62 18.08 -21.04 9.49
N GLU A 63 18.53 -19.99 10.18
CA GLU A 63 19.00 -20.08 11.58
C GLU A 63 17.82 -20.05 12.56
N SER A 64 16.72 -19.42 12.19
CA SER A 64 15.51 -19.29 13.00
C SER A 64 14.27 -19.46 12.12
N PRO A 65 13.84 -20.70 11.79
CA PRO A 65 12.78 -20.96 10.78
C PRO A 65 11.39 -20.40 11.12
N LYS A 66 11.18 -19.92 12.34
CA LYS A 66 9.94 -19.24 12.76
C LYS A 66 9.98 -17.73 12.59
N GLU A 67 11.12 -17.18 12.19
CA GLU A 67 11.35 -15.77 12.02
C GLU A 67 11.60 -15.44 10.55
N ILE A 68 11.16 -14.28 10.13
CA ILE A 68 11.43 -13.74 8.80
C ILE A 68 12.79 -13.03 8.84
N LYS A 69 13.60 -13.21 7.81
CA LYS A 69 14.83 -12.43 7.61
C LYS A 69 14.53 -11.31 6.61
N PRO A 70 14.45 -10.06 7.05
CA PRO A 70 14.32 -8.94 6.11
C PRO A 70 15.65 -8.70 5.39
N ALA A 71 15.55 -8.27 4.14
CA ALA A 71 16.69 -7.84 3.36
C ALA A 71 16.30 -6.63 2.50
N PHE A 72 17.08 -5.56 2.58
CA PHE A 72 17.00 -4.42 1.71
C PHE A 72 18.13 -4.50 0.67
N ASP A 73 17.83 -4.20 -0.58
CA ASP A 73 18.78 -4.24 -1.69
C ASP A 73 19.09 -2.81 -2.23
N SER A 74 18.41 -1.81 -1.69
CA SER A 74 18.56 -0.40 -2.05
C SER A 74 18.22 0.50 -0.87
N ASP A 75 18.65 1.75 -0.93
CA ASP A 75 18.19 2.85 -0.09
C ASP A 75 17.27 3.82 -0.86
N TYR A 76 16.79 3.38 -2.03
CA TYR A 76 15.99 4.18 -2.95
C TYR A 76 14.80 3.38 -3.50
N HIS A 77 14.03 4.00 -4.40
CA HIS A 77 12.86 3.38 -5.02
C HIS A 77 13.25 2.37 -6.08
N SER A 78 12.43 1.35 -6.25
CA SER A 78 12.56 0.38 -7.34
C SER A 78 11.38 0.48 -8.31
N GLY A 79 11.54 -0.14 -9.49
CA GLY A 79 10.48 -0.22 -10.51
C GLY A 79 9.51 -1.39 -10.32
N ILE A 80 9.43 -1.96 -9.13
CA ILE A 80 8.51 -3.07 -8.84
C ILE A 80 7.07 -2.56 -8.82
N MET A 81 6.16 -3.35 -9.38
CA MET A 81 4.72 -3.06 -9.32
C MET A 81 4.23 -3.03 -7.88
N VAL A 82 3.41 -2.03 -7.55
CA VAL A 82 2.75 -1.93 -6.25
C VAL A 82 1.30 -2.37 -6.34
N PRO A 83 0.74 -2.97 -5.26
CA PRO A 83 -0.65 -3.40 -5.26
C PRO A 83 -1.61 -2.23 -5.15
N VAL A 84 -2.81 -2.43 -5.70
CA VAL A 84 -3.98 -1.55 -5.49
C VAL A 84 -5.07 -2.38 -4.83
N TYR A 85 -5.55 -1.92 -3.69
CA TYR A 85 -6.69 -2.49 -2.99
C TYR A 85 -7.86 -1.53 -3.10
N SER A 86 -9.04 -2.04 -3.40
CA SER A 86 -10.24 -1.21 -3.51
C SER A 86 -11.46 -1.90 -2.89
N TYR A 87 -12.32 -1.10 -2.27
CA TYR A 87 -13.56 -1.55 -1.65
C TYR A 87 -14.67 -0.52 -1.85
N GLY A 88 -15.89 -1.00 -2.11
CA GLY A 88 -17.08 -0.17 -2.26
C GLY A 88 -17.54 0.01 -3.71
N PRO A 89 -18.52 0.90 -3.95
CA PRO A 89 -19.09 1.08 -5.28
C PRO A 89 -18.05 1.48 -6.33
N GLY A 90 -17.94 0.71 -7.40
CA GLY A 90 -17.01 0.96 -8.50
C GLY A 90 -15.61 0.36 -8.31
N SER A 91 -15.37 -0.38 -7.23
CA SER A 91 -14.08 -1.04 -6.98
C SER A 91 -13.64 -2.00 -8.10
N ASP A 92 -14.58 -2.65 -8.78
CA ASP A 92 -14.30 -3.58 -9.88
C ASP A 92 -13.51 -2.94 -11.03
N ALA A 93 -13.65 -1.63 -11.24
CA ALA A 93 -12.92 -0.91 -12.27
C ALA A 93 -11.41 -0.73 -11.97
N LEU A 94 -10.98 -1.09 -10.77
CA LEU A 94 -9.58 -1.03 -10.32
C LEU A 94 -8.95 -2.42 -10.22
N MET A 95 -9.55 -3.45 -10.81
CA MET A 95 -8.99 -4.80 -10.86
C MET A 95 -8.02 -4.96 -12.03
N GLY A 96 -6.98 -5.77 -11.84
CA GLY A 96 -6.02 -6.14 -12.89
C GLY A 96 -4.68 -5.41 -12.78
N THR A 97 -3.91 -5.43 -13.87
CA THR A 97 -2.63 -4.74 -13.99
C THR A 97 -2.75 -3.64 -15.02
N TYR A 98 -2.40 -2.42 -14.66
CA TYR A 98 -2.58 -1.23 -15.50
C TYR A 98 -1.57 -0.14 -15.11
N ASP A 99 -1.52 0.92 -15.90
CA ASP A 99 -0.69 2.09 -15.65
C ASP A 99 -1.23 2.89 -14.45
N ASN A 100 -0.34 3.46 -13.63
CA ASN A 100 -0.72 4.22 -12.43
C ASN A 100 -1.66 5.40 -12.75
N THR A 101 -1.57 5.98 -13.95
CA THR A 101 -2.45 7.07 -14.39
C THR A 101 -3.91 6.63 -14.58
N ASP A 102 -4.19 5.33 -14.72
CA ASP A 102 -5.54 4.81 -14.87
C ASP A 102 -6.33 4.87 -13.56
N ILE A 103 -5.66 4.87 -12.40
CA ILE A 103 -6.30 5.12 -11.10
C ILE A 103 -6.96 6.51 -11.14
N ALA A 104 -6.20 7.54 -11.47
CA ALA A 104 -6.71 8.91 -11.53
C ALA A 104 -7.83 9.05 -12.58
N ARG A 105 -7.67 8.46 -13.77
CA ARG A 105 -8.70 8.46 -14.83
C ARG A 105 -10.00 7.83 -14.35
N THR A 106 -9.93 6.72 -13.61
CA THR A 106 -11.09 6.02 -13.06
C THR A 106 -11.79 6.87 -11.99
N LEU A 107 -11.04 7.41 -11.04
CA LEU A 107 -11.61 8.25 -9.97
C LEU A 107 -12.26 9.53 -10.53
N ILE A 108 -11.63 10.20 -11.49
CA ILE A 108 -12.18 11.39 -12.16
C ILE A 108 -13.52 11.10 -12.83
N LYS A 109 -13.70 9.92 -13.46
CA LYS A 109 -15.00 9.54 -14.06
C LYS A 109 -16.09 9.46 -13.01
N TYR A 110 -15.80 8.98 -11.80
CA TYR A 110 -16.79 8.88 -10.73
C TYR A 110 -17.14 10.23 -10.11
N LEU A 111 -16.17 11.13 -9.99
CA LEU A 111 -16.39 12.47 -9.44
C LEU A 111 -17.13 13.42 -10.39
N ARG A 112 -17.22 13.11 -11.69
CA ARG A 112 -17.90 13.93 -12.70
C ARG A 112 -19.34 13.52 -12.99
N ARG A 113 -19.88 12.56 -12.23
CA ARG A 113 -21.26 12.08 -12.37
C ARG A 113 -22.25 12.90 -11.58
#